data_36f60e1868511ea9cec17e7553174f05
#
_entry.id   36f60e1868511ea9cec17e7553174f05
#
_cell.length_a   1.000
_cell.length_b   1.000
_cell.length_c   1.000
_cell.angle_alpha   90.00
_cell.angle_beta   90.00
_cell.angle_gamma   90.00
#
_symmetry.space_group_name_H-M   'P 1'
#
loop_
_entity.id
_entity.type
_entity.pdbx_description
1 polymer ?
#
loop_
_entity_poly.entity_id
_entity_poly.type
_entity_poly.pdbx_seq_one_letter_code
_entity_poly.pdbx_strand_id
1 'polypeptide(L)'
;MSGVVEHATRLGPHLARVVAVEPLGGLALVRIELDPRTDVGTPGQFHMLSNPAGHDYLPRPVGLIQLDDGVGFVVDQASAASDMAGPEIAVLGPLGRGFDLSETNAETTLLVAAGFGLTVMPGIGRLHSGIRLIAGLRQADHLPLLDHVTGTTIDAPQVAPDLVTDPLIDALAGGQYSQVLAAGPAGLGAAVARICADHGVASQIALEAPMACGFGACNGCAVQLDGAWKRCCIDGPVVDGQRLLA
;
A
#
# COMPACT_ATOMS: atom_id res chain seq x y z
N MET A 1 30.20 -9.17 -12.95
CA MET A 1 29.03 -9.78 -13.61
C MET A 1 28.28 -10.81 -12.72
N SER A 2 28.46 -10.79 -11.39
CA SER A 2 27.85 -11.75 -10.45
C SER A 2 26.57 -11.23 -9.75
N GLY A 3 26.25 -9.95 -9.82
CA GLY A 3 25.10 -9.36 -9.11
C GLY A 3 23.73 -9.54 -9.79
N VAL A 4 23.67 -9.88 -11.06
CA VAL A 4 22.40 -9.99 -11.82
C VAL A 4 21.74 -11.37 -11.63
N VAL A 5 22.51 -12.39 -11.31
CA VAL A 5 22.02 -13.77 -11.18
C VAL A 5 21.40 -14.04 -9.80
N GLU A 6 21.83 -13.33 -8.76
CA GLU A 6 21.32 -13.51 -7.40
C GLU A 6 19.92 -12.91 -7.19
N HIS A 7 19.55 -11.86 -7.94
CA HIS A 7 18.21 -11.26 -7.92
C HIS A 7 17.16 -12.10 -8.65
N ALA A 8 17.54 -12.77 -9.73
CA ALA A 8 16.61 -13.57 -10.53
C ALA A 8 16.12 -14.85 -9.82
N THR A 9 16.87 -15.37 -8.87
CA THR A 9 16.50 -16.57 -8.09
C THR A 9 15.50 -16.27 -6.97
N ARG A 10 15.21 -15.00 -6.67
CA ARG A 10 14.25 -14.57 -5.63
C ARG A 10 12.87 -14.21 -6.15
N LEU A 11 12.68 -14.10 -7.46
CA LEU A 11 11.42 -13.69 -8.12
C LEU A 11 10.54 -14.88 -8.55
N GLY A 12 10.58 -15.99 -7.83
CA GLY A 12 9.65 -17.09 -8.04
C GLY A 12 8.38 -16.90 -7.18
N PRO A 13 7.22 -17.45 -7.59
CA PRO A 13 6.07 -17.51 -6.71
C PRO A 13 6.40 -18.39 -5.50
N HIS A 14 6.21 -17.86 -4.31
CA HIS A 14 6.30 -18.58 -3.06
C HIS A 14 4.91 -19.06 -2.65
N LEU A 15 4.80 -20.25 -2.09
CA LEU A 15 3.56 -20.70 -1.44
C LEU A 15 3.56 -20.17 -0.01
N ALA A 16 2.50 -19.48 0.35
CA ALA A 16 2.21 -19.04 1.71
C ALA A 16 1.05 -19.87 2.27
N ARG A 17 1.17 -20.32 3.51
CA ARG A 17 0.08 -20.97 4.21
C ARG A 17 -0.88 -19.92 4.77
N VAL A 18 -2.19 -20.08 4.54
CA VAL A 18 -3.21 -19.27 5.20
C VAL A 18 -3.38 -19.79 6.62
N VAL A 19 -3.12 -18.96 7.62
CA VAL A 19 -3.20 -19.34 9.04
C VAL A 19 -4.47 -18.86 9.71
N ALA A 20 -5.03 -17.72 9.25
CA ALA A 20 -6.31 -17.22 9.75
C ALA A 20 -6.96 -16.28 8.73
N VAL A 21 -8.27 -16.18 8.80
CA VAL A 21 -9.07 -15.14 8.10
C VAL A 21 -9.92 -14.46 9.14
N GLU A 22 -9.65 -13.19 9.40
CA GLU A 22 -10.30 -12.38 10.42
C GLU A 22 -11.24 -11.38 9.77
N PRO A 23 -12.53 -11.36 10.10
CA PRO A 23 -13.47 -10.37 9.57
C PRO A 23 -13.17 -8.99 10.18
N LEU A 24 -13.12 -7.98 9.31
CA LEU A 24 -12.96 -6.57 9.67
C LEU A 24 -14.14 -5.74 9.10
N GLY A 25 -15.36 -6.06 9.51
CA GLY A 25 -16.56 -5.50 8.91
C GLY A 25 -16.77 -5.99 7.48
N GLY A 26 -16.82 -5.08 6.50
CA GLY A 26 -16.91 -5.43 5.07
C GLY A 26 -15.59 -5.94 4.46
N LEU A 27 -14.50 -5.92 5.23
CA LEU A 27 -13.17 -6.39 4.86
C LEU A 27 -12.82 -7.68 5.60
N ALA A 28 -11.75 -8.34 5.16
CA ALA A 28 -11.13 -9.45 5.87
C ALA A 28 -9.60 -9.29 5.87
N LEU A 29 -8.99 -9.52 7.03
CA LEU A 29 -7.55 -9.70 7.17
C LEU A 29 -7.24 -11.19 7.00
N VAL A 30 -6.47 -11.51 5.98
CA VAL A 30 -5.95 -12.86 5.75
C VAL A 30 -4.52 -12.91 6.26
N ARG A 31 -4.30 -13.67 7.33
CA ARG A 31 -2.96 -13.90 7.89
C ARG A 31 -2.29 -15.04 7.16
N ILE A 32 -1.04 -14.84 6.79
CA ILE A 32 -0.25 -15.84 6.08
C ILE A 32 1.07 -16.11 6.78
N GLU A 33 1.52 -17.35 6.63
CA GLU A 33 2.86 -17.77 7.01
C GLU A 33 3.70 -17.97 5.75
N LEU A 34 4.77 -17.21 5.65
CA LEU A 34 5.77 -17.29 4.59
C LEU A 34 7.01 -18.04 5.10
N ASP A 35 7.79 -18.62 4.19
CA ASP A 35 9.14 -19.07 4.54
C ASP A 35 9.91 -17.88 5.17
N PRO A 36 10.56 -18.06 6.33
CA PRO A 36 11.29 -16.95 6.99
C PRO A 36 12.37 -16.28 6.15
N ARG A 37 12.78 -16.92 5.05
CA ARG A 37 13.74 -16.36 4.08
C ARG A 37 13.07 -15.51 3.00
N THR A 38 11.73 -15.49 2.95
CA THR A 38 11.00 -14.71 1.96
C THR A 38 11.10 -13.23 2.32
N ASP A 39 11.55 -12.43 1.36
CA ASP A 39 11.56 -10.99 1.48
C ASP A 39 10.12 -10.46 1.38
N VAL A 40 9.66 -9.80 2.43
CA VAL A 40 8.32 -9.17 2.46
C VAL A 40 8.32 -7.78 1.84
N GLY A 41 9.49 -7.27 1.46
CA GLY A 41 9.65 -5.96 0.84
C GLY A 41 9.67 -4.79 1.81
N THR A 42 9.72 -3.61 1.23
CA THR A 42 9.66 -2.33 1.93
C THR A 42 8.28 -1.71 1.81
N PRO A 43 7.87 -0.80 2.73
CA PRO A 43 6.58 -0.12 2.66
C PRO A 43 6.34 0.51 1.28
N GLY A 44 5.16 0.28 0.72
CA GLY A 44 4.79 0.76 -0.62
C GLY A 44 5.03 -0.22 -1.75
N GLN A 45 5.85 -1.25 -1.59
CA GLN A 45 5.91 -2.37 -2.53
C GLN A 45 4.65 -3.24 -2.42
N PHE A 46 4.38 -4.03 -3.45
CA PHE A 46 3.21 -4.89 -3.52
C PHE A 46 3.59 -6.33 -3.88
N HIS A 47 2.61 -7.22 -3.72
CA HIS A 47 2.70 -8.63 -4.11
C HIS A 47 1.52 -8.99 -4.99
N MET A 48 1.73 -9.92 -5.93
CA MET A 48 0.65 -10.51 -6.71
C MET A 48 0.26 -11.84 -6.04
N LEU A 49 -1.00 -11.94 -5.64
CA LEU A 49 -1.55 -13.13 -5.01
C LEU A 49 -2.44 -13.91 -5.98
N SER A 50 -2.35 -15.23 -5.95
CA SER A 50 -3.24 -16.11 -6.66
C SER A 50 -3.53 -17.37 -5.84
N ASN A 51 -4.75 -17.91 -5.97
CA ASN A 51 -5.11 -19.18 -5.37
C ASN A 51 -4.67 -20.32 -6.30
N PRO A 52 -3.72 -21.19 -5.90
CA PRO A 52 -3.25 -22.29 -6.75
C PRO A 52 -4.35 -23.31 -7.11
N ALA A 53 -5.37 -23.43 -6.25
CA ALA A 53 -6.52 -24.33 -6.47
C ALA A 53 -7.74 -23.60 -7.05
N GLY A 54 -7.65 -22.29 -7.24
CA GLY A 54 -8.74 -21.43 -7.72
C GLY A 54 -8.86 -21.39 -9.23
N HIS A 55 -9.96 -20.82 -9.68
CA HIS A 55 -10.24 -20.58 -11.11
C HIS A 55 -9.96 -19.13 -11.52
N ASP A 56 -9.27 -18.34 -10.68
CA ASP A 56 -8.93 -16.96 -10.97
C ASP A 56 -7.92 -16.89 -12.11
N TYR A 57 -8.30 -16.21 -13.19
CA TYR A 57 -7.43 -16.03 -14.36
C TYR A 57 -6.33 -15.00 -14.14
N LEU A 58 -6.51 -14.09 -13.18
CA LEU A 58 -5.56 -13.00 -12.93
C LEU A 58 -5.19 -12.95 -11.43
N PRO A 59 -3.90 -12.86 -11.12
CA PRO A 59 -3.46 -12.60 -9.75
C PRO A 59 -3.87 -11.19 -9.30
N ARG A 60 -4.02 -11.00 -7.99
CA ARG A 60 -4.44 -9.74 -7.36
C ARG A 60 -3.25 -8.99 -6.76
N PRO A 61 -3.07 -7.71 -7.09
CA PRO A 61 -2.07 -6.89 -6.42
C PRO A 61 -2.53 -6.55 -5.01
N VAL A 62 -1.67 -6.78 -4.02
CA VAL A 62 -1.92 -6.40 -2.62
C VAL A 62 -0.67 -5.83 -1.97
N GLY A 63 -0.84 -4.87 -1.06
CA GLY A 63 0.18 -4.53 -0.07
C GLY A 63 0.12 -5.54 1.09
N LEU A 64 1.25 -6.12 1.48
CA LEU A 64 1.29 -6.89 2.71
C LEU A 64 1.24 -5.95 3.91
N ILE A 65 0.34 -6.24 4.85
CA ILE A 65 0.32 -5.56 6.14
C ILE A 65 1.28 -6.27 7.10
N GLN A 66 2.17 -5.51 7.71
CA GLN A 66 3.06 -6.01 8.74
C GLN A 66 2.33 -5.97 10.08
N LEU A 67 2.17 -7.14 10.69
CA LEU A 67 1.55 -7.37 11.99
C LEU A 67 2.62 -7.59 13.06
N ASP A 68 2.26 -7.53 14.33
CA ASP A 68 3.21 -7.75 15.44
C ASP A 68 3.71 -9.20 15.48
N ASP A 69 2.90 -10.13 15.02
CA ASP A 69 3.14 -11.56 15.04
C ASP A 69 3.27 -12.19 13.63
N GLY A 70 3.48 -11.38 12.58
CA GLY A 70 3.65 -11.89 11.23
C GLY A 70 3.24 -10.93 10.13
N VAL A 71 2.70 -11.48 9.06
CA VAL A 71 2.24 -10.72 7.91
C VAL A 71 0.86 -11.19 7.45
N GLY A 72 0.14 -10.29 6.81
CA GLY A 72 -1.14 -10.58 6.21
C GLY A 72 -1.43 -9.68 5.03
N PHE A 73 -2.64 -9.74 4.53
CA PHE A 73 -3.18 -8.82 3.54
C PHE A 73 -4.66 -8.61 3.78
N VAL A 74 -5.17 -7.49 3.32
CA VAL A 74 -6.59 -7.13 3.48
C VAL A 74 -7.28 -7.19 2.13
N VAL A 75 -8.44 -7.80 2.10
CA VAL A 75 -9.32 -7.91 0.92
C VAL A 75 -10.77 -7.64 1.32
N ASP A 76 -11.65 -7.43 0.34
CA ASP A 76 -13.09 -7.47 0.59
C ASP A 76 -13.49 -8.83 1.14
N GLN A 77 -14.43 -8.86 2.07
CA GLN A 77 -14.87 -10.09 2.72
C GLN A 77 -15.43 -11.12 1.71
N ALA A 78 -16.11 -10.65 0.67
CA ALA A 78 -16.59 -11.52 -0.40
C ALA A 78 -15.43 -12.20 -1.16
N SER A 79 -14.35 -11.47 -1.42
CA SER A 79 -13.14 -12.00 -2.06
C SER A 79 -12.40 -12.99 -1.17
N ALA A 80 -12.35 -12.76 0.15
CA ALA A 80 -11.74 -13.71 1.08
C ALA A 80 -12.49 -15.05 1.08
N ALA A 81 -13.81 -15.02 0.97
CA ALA A 81 -14.63 -16.22 0.96
C ALA A 81 -14.56 -17.01 -0.36
N SER A 82 -14.37 -16.36 -1.51
CA SER A 82 -14.38 -16.99 -2.82
C SER A 82 -12.99 -17.33 -3.34
N ASP A 83 -12.10 -16.37 -3.34
CA ASP A 83 -10.86 -16.43 -4.12
C ASP A 83 -9.65 -16.86 -3.27
N MET A 84 -9.73 -16.62 -1.96
CA MET A 84 -8.68 -16.95 -0.99
C MET A 84 -9.07 -18.12 -0.09
N ALA A 85 -10.15 -18.83 -0.44
CA ALA A 85 -10.62 -20.02 0.27
C ALA A 85 -9.71 -21.20 -0.06
N GLY A 86 -8.65 -21.37 0.70
CA GLY A 86 -7.71 -22.49 0.56
C GLY A 86 -6.63 -22.43 1.62
N PRO A 87 -5.93 -23.54 1.87
CA PRO A 87 -4.85 -23.59 2.87
C PRO A 87 -3.58 -22.86 2.40
N GLU A 88 -3.46 -22.60 1.10
CA GLU A 88 -2.26 -22.02 0.48
C GLU A 88 -2.60 -20.96 -0.56
N ILE A 89 -1.75 -19.94 -0.62
CA ILE A 89 -1.80 -18.86 -1.61
C ILE A 89 -0.42 -18.75 -2.25
N ALA A 90 -0.38 -18.61 -3.57
CA ALA A 90 0.85 -18.27 -4.28
C ALA A 90 1.09 -16.76 -4.20
N VAL A 91 2.28 -16.38 -3.78
CA VAL A 91 2.72 -15.00 -3.56
C VAL A 91 3.91 -14.72 -4.47
N LEU A 92 3.77 -13.77 -5.38
CA LEU A 92 4.86 -13.28 -6.21
C LEU A 92 5.22 -11.86 -5.76
N GLY A 93 6.42 -11.65 -5.29
CA GLY A 93 6.91 -10.35 -4.81
C GLY A 93 8.15 -10.47 -3.93
N PRO A 94 8.61 -9.34 -3.35
CA PRO A 94 8.05 -8.00 -3.49
C PRO A 94 8.27 -7.40 -4.89
N LEU A 95 7.33 -6.59 -5.35
CA LEU A 95 7.32 -5.98 -6.68
C LEU A 95 7.20 -4.46 -6.59
N GLY A 96 7.65 -3.78 -7.64
CA GLY A 96 7.59 -2.32 -7.75
C GLY A 96 8.57 -1.61 -6.82
N ARG A 97 8.35 -0.30 -6.66
CA ARG A 97 9.15 0.60 -5.83
C ARG A 97 8.41 0.94 -4.56
N GLY A 98 9.07 0.84 -3.41
CA GLY A 98 8.58 1.30 -2.13
C GLY A 98 8.86 2.78 -1.90
N PHE A 99 8.41 3.30 -0.75
CA PHE A 99 8.74 4.64 -0.29
C PHE A 99 10.23 4.78 -0.02
N ASP A 100 10.79 5.91 -0.45
CA ASP A 100 12.10 6.34 0.06
C ASP A 100 11.90 7.00 1.42
N LEU A 101 12.36 6.31 2.45
CA LEU A 101 12.23 6.73 3.84
C LEU A 101 13.50 7.39 4.40
N SER A 102 14.51 7.64 3.57
CA SER A 102 15.81 8.19 4.01
C SER A 102 15.70 9.54 4.69
N GLU A 103 14.75 10.39 4.25
CA GLU A 103 14.47 11.72 4.81
C GLU A 103 13.26 11.73 5.74
N THR A 104 12.70 10.55 6.09
CA THR A 104 11.48 10.46 6.89
C THR A 104 11.78 10.73 8.36
N ASN A 105 11.03 11.64 8.95
CA ASN A 105 11.08 12.00 10.36
C ASN A 105 9.65 12.10 10.92
N ALA A 106 9.39 11.47 12.06
CA ALA A 106 8.04 11.41 12.64
C ALA A 106 7.45 12.78 12.98
N GLU A 107 8.28 13.80 13.23
CA GLU A 107 7.81 15.16 13.57
C GLU A 107 7.47 16.00 12.34
N THR A 108 8.16 15.76 11.21
CA THR A 108 8.04 16.60 9.99
C THR A 108 7.47 15.87 8.78
N THR A 109 7.18 14.57 8.91
CA THR A 109 6.51 13.76 7.88
C THR A 109 5.08 13.47 8.31
N LEU A 110 4.14 13.68 7.40
CA LEU A 110 2.73 13.35 7.59
C LEU A 110 2.35 12.18 6.68
N LEU A 111 1.67 11.18 7.25
CA LEU A 111 1.09 10.08 6.49
C LEU A 111 -0.36 10.41 6.10
N VAL A 112 -0.75 10.06 4.89
CA VAL A 112 -2.14 10.16 4.42
C VAL A 112 -2.51 8.86 3.73
N ALA A 113 -3.50 8.14 4.24
CA ALA A 113 -3.89 6.89 3.61
C ALA A 113 -5.39 6.67 3.62
N ALA A 114 -5.91 6.03 2.56
CA ALA A 114 -7.32 5.66 2.51
C ALA A 114 -7.51 4.25 1.92
N GLY A 115 -8.55 3.56 2.42
CA GLY A 115 -8.90 2.23 1.96
C GLY A 115 -7.76 1.23 2.15
N PHE A 116 -7.43 0.48 1.10
CA PHE A 116 -6.33 -0.49 1.14
C PHE A 116 -4.94 0.15 1.31
N GLY A 117 -4.78 1.44 1.00
CA GLY A 117 -3.54 2.17 1.27
C GLY A 117 -3.16 2.20 2.76
N LEU A 118 -4.12 1.99 3.67
CA LEU A 118 -3.86 1.88 5.10
C LEU A 118 -2.97 0.67 5.45
N THR A 119 -2.97 -0.38 4.64
CA THR A 119 -2.16 -1.59 4.88
C THR A 119 -0.65 -1.35 4.79
N VAL A 120 -0.23 -0.27 4.12
CA VAL A 120 1.17 0.10 3.97
C VAL A 120 1.71 0.81 5.22
N MET A 121 0.84 1.49 5.96
CA MET A 121 1.22 2.41 7.05
C MET A 121 1.91 1.73 8.24
N PRO A 122 1.53 0.51 8.68
CA PRO A 122 2.24 -0.18 9.76
C PRO A 122 3.73 -0.38 9.50
N GLY A 123 4.11 -0.66 8.24
CA GLY A 123 5.52 -0.80 7.87
C GLY A 123 6.32 0.49 8.07
N ILE A 124 5.70 1.65 7.80
CA ILE A 124 6.32 2.97 8.05
C ILE A 124 6.33 3.28 9.55
N GLY A 125 5.19 3.04 10.23
CA GLY A 125 5.06 3.29 11.67
C GLY A 125 6.04 2.48 12.54
N ARG A 126 6.42 1.27 12.13
CA ARG A 126 7.45 0.47 12.81
C ARG A 126 8.83 1.08 12.71
N LEU A 127 9.14 1.74 11.60
CA LEU A 127 10.43 2.40 11.37
C LEU A 127 10.47 3.79 12.02
N HIS A 128 9.32 4.48 12.10
CA HIS A 128 9.17 5.85 12.56
C HIS A 128 7.99 5.95 13.53
N SER A 129 8.14 5.37 14.73
CA SER A 129 7.07 5.28 15.73
C SER A 129 6.49 6.64 16.11
N GLY A 130 5.17 6.71 16.22
CA GLY A 130 4.44 7.92 16.58
C GLY A 130 4.19 8.89 15.42
N ILE A 131 4.60 8.55 14.20
CA ILE A 131 4.34 9.36 13.01
C ILE A 131 2.83 9.57 12.82
N ARG A 132 2.41 10.81 12.55
CA ARG A 132 0.99 11.16 12.40
C ARG A 132 0.42 10.64 11.10
N LEU A 133 -0.79 10.06 11.16
CA LEU A 133 -1.54 9.54 10.02
C LEU A 133 -2.94 10.16 9.95
N ILE A 134 -3.26 10.74 8.80
CA ILE A 134 -4.64 11.05 8.42
C ILE A 134 -5.20 9.83 7.69
N ALA A 135 -6.14 9.14 8.34
CA ALA A 135 -6.72 7.90 7.85
C ALA A 135 -8.11 8.14 7.23
N GLY A 136 -8.35 7.57 6.06
CA GLY A 136 -9.63 7.61 5.36
C GLY A 136 -10.25 6.23 5.17
N LEU A 137 -11.55 6.13 5.41
CA LEU A 137 -12.32 4.91 5.27
C LEU A 137 -13.54 5.15 4.37
N ARG A 138 -13.85 4.18 3.54
CA ARG A 138 -15.02 4.26 2.67
C ARG A 138 -16.33 4.06 3.42
N GLN A 139 -16.32 3.25 4.46
CA GLN A 139 -17.49 2.88 5.25
C GLN A 139 -17.09 2.76 6.72
N ALA A 140 -18.04 3.01 7.63
CA ALA A 140 -17.76 2.95 9.07
C ALA A 140 -17.49 1.52 9.57
N ASP A 141 -17.98 0.50 8.88
CA ASP A 141 -17.68 -0.91 9.22
C ASP A 141 -16.24 -1.34 8.90
N HIS A 142 -15.47 -0.50 8.20
CA HIS A 142 -14.03 -0.69 7.99
C HIS A 142 -13.15 -0.16 9.14
N LEU A 143 -13.74 0.50 10.15
CA LEU A 143 -13.01 1.02 11.32
C LEU A 143 -12.08 -0.03 12.00
N PRO A 144 -12.47 -1.32 12.12
CA PRO A 144 -11.59 -2.33 12.72
C PRO A 144 -10.24 -2.52 12.01
N LEU A 145 -10.10 -2.10 10.75
CA LEU A 145 -8.81 -2.10 10.07
C LEU A 145 -7.76 -1.24 10.79
N LEU A 146 -8.19 -0.16 11.44
CA LEU A 146 -7.28 0.77 12.12
C LEU A 146 -6.59 0.16 13.33
N ASP A 147 -7.16 -0.87 13.96
CA ASP A 147 -6.53 -1.60 15.07
C ASP A 147 -5.24 -2.31 14.63
N HIS A 148 -5.10 -2.56 13.33
CA HIS A 148 -3.91 -3.16 12.72
C HIS A 148 -2.92 -2.13 12.15
N VAL A 149 -3.27 -0.84 12.16
CA VAL A 149 -2.39 0.25 11.70
C VAL A 149 -1.51 0.73 12.85
N THR A 150 -0.57 -0.12 13.24
CA THR A 150 0.30 0.09 14.41
C THR A 150 1.46 1.05 14.12
N GLY A 151 2.03 1.62 15.19
CA GLY A 151 3.19 2.51 15.11
C GLY A 151 2.88 3.94 14.65
N THR A 152 1.63 4.24 14.31
CA THR A 152 1.17 5.57 13.89
C THR A 152 0.28 6.22 14.94
N THR A 153 0.15 7.55 14.86
CA THR A 153 -0.84 8.30 15.66
C THR A 153 -1.96 8.76 14.75
N ILE A 154 -3.17 8.26 14.98
CA ILE A 154 -4.38 8.61 14.23
C ILE A 154 -5.27 9.46 15.14
N ASP A 155 -5.54 10.73 14.75
CA ASP A 155 -6.39 11.61 15.56
C ASP A 155 -7.87 11.22 15.43
N ALA A 156 -8.46 11.52 14.26
CA ALA A 156 -9.84 11.16 13.94
C ALA A 156 -9.91 10.63 12.51
N PRO A 157 -10.28 9.36 12.32
CA PRO A 157 -10.40 8.83 10.97
C PRO A 157 -11.53 9.51 10.22
N GLN A 158 -11.30 9.83 8.94
CA GLN A 158 -12.33 10.35 8.06
C GLN A 158 -13.13 9.19 7.48
N VAL A 159 -14.44 9.22 7.61
CA VAL A 159 -15.34 8.22 7.01
C VAL A 159 -16.17 8.92 5.96
N ALA A 160 -16.23 8.36 4.76
CA ALA A 160 -17.00 8.99 3.68
C ALA A 160 -18.44 9.33 4.13
N PRO A 161 -18.94 10.54 3.78
CA PRO A 161 -18.46 11.44 2.73
C PRO A 161 -17.29 12.37 3.12
N ASP A 162 -16.83 12.35 4.37
CA ASP A 162 -15.72 13.19 4.82
C ASP A 162 -14.41 12.77 4.11
N LEU A 163 -13.60 13.76 3.75
CA LEU A 163 -12.41 13.56 2.95
C LEU A 163 -11.14 13.82 3.78
N VAL A 164 -10.13 13.02 3.56
CA VAL A 164 -8.79 13.20 4.16
C VAL A 164 -8.06 14.46 3.66
N THR A 165 -8.55 15.07 2.57
CA THR A 165 -7.99 16.30 2.00
C THR A 165 -8.19 17.51 2.90
N ASP A 166 -9.31 17.59 3.64
CA ASP A 166 -9.60 18.72 4.50
C ASP A 166 -8.62 18.80 5.69
N PRO A 167 -8.46 17.73 6.52
CA PRO A 167 -7.45 17.74 7.57
C PRO A 167 -6.01 17.80 7.04
N LEU A 168 -5.74 17.35 5.79
CA LEU A 168 -4.44 17.53 5.16
C LEU A 168 -4.13 19.00 4.92
N ILE A 169 -5.07 19.76 4.34
CA ILE A 169 -4.91 21.21 4.09
C ILE A 169 -4.65 21.94 5.41
N ASP A 170 -5.45 21.66 6.45
CA ASP A 170 -5.30 22.28 7.77
C ASP A 170 -3.94 21.95 8.40
N ALA A 171 -3.48 20.71 8.28
CA ALA A 171 -2.18 20.30 8.80
C ALA A 171 -1.02 20.99 8.09
N LEU A 172 -1.08 21.12 6.75
CA LEU A 172 -0.01 21.78 5.98
C LEU A 172 0.01 23.29 6.17
N ALA A 173 -1.13 23.92 6.41
CA ALA A 173 -1.22 25.35 6.71
C ALA A 173 -0.42 25.73 7.99
N GLY A 174 -0.22 24.79 8.92
CA GLY A 174 0.59 24.98 10.13
C GLY A 174 2.10 25.04 9.87
N GLY A 175 2.58 24.69 8.69
CA GLY A 175 4.00 24.79 8.29
C GLY A 175 4.95 23.81 9.00
N GLN A 176 4.43 22.85 9.74
CA GLN A 176 5.24 21.85 10.46
C GLN A 176 5.84 20.79 9.54
N TYR A 177 5.08 20.38 8.51
CA TYR A 177 5.42 19.24 7.68
C TYR A 177 6.22 19.65 6.44
N SER A 178 7.31 18.95 6.19
CA SER A 178 8.16 19.08 5.00
C SER A 178 7.92 17.96 3.97
N GLN A 179 7.30 16.85 4.40
CA GLN A 179 7.04 15.68 3.57
C GLN A 179 5.67 15.05 3.86
N VAL A 180 5.01 14.58 2.81
CA VAL A 180 3.80 13.75 2.90
C VAL A 180 4.05 12.41 2.19
N LEU A 181 3.76 11.31 2.87
CA LEU A 181 3.74 9.96 2.28
C LEU A 181 2.29 9.52 2.19
N ALA A 182 1.80 9.27 0.98
CA ALA A 182 0.39 8.93 0.79
C ALA A 182 0.19 7.59 0.08
N ALA A 183 -0.88 6.87 0.44
CA ALA A 183 -1.28 5.63 -0.20
C ALA A 183 -2.81 5.52 -0.30
N GLY A 184 -3.31 5.06 -1.45
CA GLY A 184 -4.73 4.85 -1.66
C GLY A 184 -5.19 5.03 -3.10
N PRO A 185 -6.51 5.18 -3.31
CA PRO A 185 -7.10 5.31 -4.65
C PRO A 185 -6.45 6.42 -5.48
N ALA A 186 -6.41 6.26 -6.80
CA ALA A 186 -5.74 7.19 -7.73
C ALA A 186 -6.21 8.65 -7.56
N GLY A 187 -7.51 8.86 -7.28
CA GLY A 187 -8.06 10.19 -7.04
C GLY A 187 -7.48 10.87 -5.79
N LEU A 188 -7.23 10.08 -4.72
CA LEU A 188 -6.55 10.57 -3.52
C LEU A 188 -5.11 10.99 -3.84
N GLY A 189 -4.37 10.14 -4.56
CA GLY A 189 -2.99 10.42 -4.93
C GLY A 189 -2.84 11.75 -5.68
N ALA A 190 -3.69 11.99 -6.67
CA ALA A 190 -3.69 13.24 -7.44
C ALA A 190 -4.05 14.46 -6.58
N ALA A 191 -5.03 14.31 -5.66
CA ALA A 191 -5.44 15.40 -4.76
C ALA A 191 -4.31 15.76 -3.76
N VAL A 192 -3.71 14.74 -3.11
CA VAL A 192 -2.59 14.93 -2.19
C VAL A 192 -1.41 15.58 -2.88
N ALA A 193 -1.03 15.10 -4.07
CA ALA A 193 0.08 15.67 -4.85
C ALA A 193 -0.14 17.17 -5.12
N ARG A 194 -1.36 17.56 -5.53
CA ARG A 194 -1.71 18.96 -5.79
C ARG A 194 -1.66 19.81 -4.51
N ILE A 195 -2.29 19.34 -3.43
CA ILE A 195 -2.30 20.06 -2.14
C ILE A 195 -0.87 20.26 -1.63
N CYS A 196 -0.02 19.23 -1.70
CA CYS A 196 1.38 19.33 -1.29
C CYS A 196 2.14 20.34 -2.15
N ALA A 197 1.95 20.34 -3.47
CA ALA A 197 2.59 21.31 -4.38
C ALA A 197 2.16 22.75 -4.06
N ASP A 198 0.87 22.98 -3.81
CA ASP A 198 0.33 24.30 -3.44
C ASP A 198 0.92 24.84 -2.12
N HIS A 199 1.34 23.95 -1.21
CA HIS A 199 1.96 24.30 0.07
C HIS A 199 3.50 24.20 0.05
N GLY A 200 4.13 23.86 -1.09
CA GLY A 200 5.58 23.70 -1.20
C GLY A 200 6.13 22.50 -0.41
N VAL A 201 5.32 21.48 -0.15
CA VAL A 201 5.67 20.28 0.62
C VAL A 201 5.99 19.14 -0.33
N ALA A 202 7.08 18.41 -0.09
CA ALA A 202 7.43 17.21 -0.86
C ALA A 202 6.41 16.10 -0.63
N SER A 203 6.13 15.29 -1.66
CA SER A 203 5.23 14.15 -1.49
C SER A 203 5.66 12.92 -2.27
N GLN A 204 5.44 11.75 -1.68
CA GLN A 204 5.54 10.44 -2.35
C GLN A 204 4.18 9.77 -2.28
N ILE A 205 3.72 9.24 -3.40
CA ILE A 205 2.38 8.68 -3.56
C ILE A 205 2.48 7.22 -4.00
N ALA A 206 1.97 6.29 -3.18
CA ALA A 206 1.76 4.91 -3.57
C ALA A 206 0.42 4.81 -4.33
N LEU A 207 0.49 4.56 -5.62
CA LEU A 207 -0.66 4.50 -6.52
C LEU A 207 -1.33 3.13 -6.49
N GLU A 208 -2.64 3.12 -6.39
CA GLU A 208 -3.46 1.95 -6.70
C GLU A 208 -3.82 1.96 -8.19
N ALA A 209 -3.48 0.89 -8.90
CA ALA A 209 -3.82 0.70 -10.30
C ALA A 209 -4.23 -0.77 -10.55
N PRO A 210 -5.17 -1.03 -11.46
CA PRO A 210 -5.44 -2.39 -11.90
C PRO A 210 -4.17 -3.05 -12.42
N MET A 211 -3.91 -4.30 -12.01
CA MET A 211 -2.73 -5.04 -12.45
C MET A 211 -3.12 -6.46 -12.84
N ALA A 212 -2.48 -6.98 -13.92
CA ALA A 212 -2.66 -8.36 -14.33
C ALA A 212 -1.38 -9.17 -14.08
N CYS A 213 -0.22 -8.75 -14.59
CA CYS A 213 1.03 -9.49 -14.42
C CYS A 213 1.86 -9.05 -13.23
N GLY A 214 1.87 -7.77 -12.86
CA GLY A 214 2.67 -7.19 -11.77
C GLY A 214 4.15 -6.94 -12.09
N PHE A 215 4.69 -7.47 -13.19
CA PHE A 215 6.13 -7.41 -13.54
C PHE A 215 6.42 -6.78 -14.90
N GLY A 216 5.51 -5.95 -15.41
CA GLY A 216 5.76 -5.11 -16.59
C GLY A 216 5.54 -5.73 -17.95
N ALA A 217 5.01 -6.96 -18.07
CA ALA A 217 4.84 -7.64 -19.35
C ALA A 217 3.56 -7.21 -20.12
N CYS A 218 2.44 -6.96 -19.42
CA CYS A 218 1.13 -6.82 -20.07
C CYS A 218 0.70 -5.37 -20.33
N ASN A 219 1.37 -4.36 -19.76
CA ASN A 219 1.00 -2.93 -19.77
C ASN A 219 -0.40 -2.59 -19.19
N GLY A 220 -1.06 -3.53 -18.50
CA GLY A 220 -2.40 -3.34 -17.94
C GLY A 220 -2.47 -2.32 -16.80
N CYS A 221 -1.33 -2.01 -16.16
CA CYS A 221 -1.22 -1.05 -15.07
C CYS A 221 -0.72 0.34 -15.53
N ALA A 222 -1.04 0.74 -16.77
CA ALA A 222 -0.60 2.00 -17.32
C ALA A 222 -1.21 3.19 -16.55
N VAL A 223 -0.36 4.13 -16.14
CA VAL A 223 -0.71 5.40 -15.48
C VAL A 223 0.01 6.55 -16.18
N GLN A 224 -0.52 7.77 -16.08
CA GLN A 224 0.17 8.95 -16.59
C GLN A 224 1.11 9.51 -15.54
N LEU A 225 2.40 9.62 -15.88
CA LEU A 225 3.44 10.24 -15.07
C LEU A 225 4.31 11.07 -16.00
N ASP A 226 4.61 12.30 -15.61
CA ASP A 226 5.43 13.23 -16.41
C ASP A 226 4.87 13.43 -17.84
N GLY A 227 3.53 13.47 -17.99
CA GLY A 227 2.86 13.57 -19.28
C GLY A 227 2.98 12.33 -20.19
N ALA A 228 3.52 11.22 -19.70
CA ALA A 228 3.71 10.00 -20.48
C ALA A 228 3.09 8.75 -19.81
N TRP A 229 2.71 7.76 -20.62
CA TRP A 229 2.23 6.49 -20.10
C TRP A 229 3.39 5.67 -19.53
N LYS A 230 3.28 5.30 -18.26
CA LYS A 230 4.23 4.48 -17.49
C LYS A 230 3.53 3.28 -16.90
N ARG A 231 4.28 2.24 -16.55
CA ARG A 231 3.74 1.02 -15.91
C ARG A 231 3.86 1.14 -14.40
N CYS A 232 2.75 1.28 -13.71
CA CYS A 232 2.71 1.41 -12.25
C CYS A 232 3.51 0.30 -11.54
N CYS A 233 3.46 -0.94 -12.03
CA CYS A 233 4.17 -2.08 -11.45
C CYS A 233 5.71 -2.03 -11.58
N ILE A 234 6.26 -1.19 -12.46
CA ILE A 234 7.72 -1.06 -12.70
C ILE A 234 8.21 0.33 -12.32
N ASP A 235 7.49 1.37 -12.78
CA ASP A 235 7.88 2.77 -12.58
C ASP A 235 7.41 3.32 -11.23
N GLY A 236 6.50 2.59 -10.54
CA GLY A 236 5.94 2.81 -9.22
C GLY A 236 5.88 1.50 -8.41
N PRO A 237 4.86 1.27 -7.57
CA PRO A 237 3.69 2.10 -7.36
C PRO A 237 3.98 3.42 -6.64
N VAL A 238 5.06 3.52 -5.87
CA VAL A 238 5.45 4.76 -5.23
C VAL A 238 6.16 5.67 -6.22
N VAL A 239 5.62 6.88 -6.36
CA VAL A 239 6.16 7.92 -7.24
C VAL A 239 6.24 9.25 -6.51
N ASP A 240 7.12 10.13 -6.95
CA ASP A 240 7.09 11.53 -6.54
C ASP A 240 5.76 12.17 -6.98
N GLY A 241 5.10 12.90 -6.07
CA GLY A 241 3.81 13.52 -6.33
C GLY A 241 3.83 14.52 -7.49
N GLN A 242 4.93 15.21 -7.72
CA GLN A 242 5.07 16.16 -8.84
C GLN A 242 4.88 15.48 -10.20
N ARG A 243 5.24 14.21 -10.32
CA ARG A 243 5.08 13.45 -11.56
C ARG A 243 3.62 13.19 -11.95
N LEU A 244 2.69 13.38 -11.01
CA LEU A 244 1.24 13.27 -11.23
C LEU A 244 0.62 14.59 -11.72
N LEU A 245 1.35 15.69 -11.66
CA LEU A 245 0.85 17.04 -11.97
C LEU A 245 1.22 17.53 -13.37
N ALA A 246 2.04 16.77 -14.06
CA ALA A 246 2.52 17.11 -15.41
C ALA A 246 1.52 16.70 -16.51
#